data_f41e9af2f7aba74d17debb3fbc746429
#
_entry.id   f41e9af2f7aba74d17debb3fbc746429
#
_cell.length_a   1.000
_cell.length_b   1.000
_cell.length_c   1.000
_cell.angle_alpha   90.00
_cell.angle_beta   90.00
_cell.angle_gamma   90.00
#
_symmetry.space_group_name_H-M   'P 1'
#
loop_
_entity.id
_entity.type
_entity.pdbx_description
1 polymer ?
#
loop_
_entity_poly.entity_id
_entity_poly.type
_entity_poly.pdbx_seq_one_letter_code
_entity_poly.pdbx_strand_id
1 'polypeptide(L)'
;MAPALLFTFYRNAHTCEQRLLCLRQLNPGLPIHGLYSGEPTQLGDFSGVRDLLDSCYQHPPQTPEWLWSNYDLVISRWFGEAGQHHPFTYLWVHSWDLLLLDPLAHFVPGLDSDQVLLPGLRPLAAMDERVLNPLESSGESRWSWLQEPEFQAFSDYWKEHYGSPLWCEVSPFGVLGREVCRRYAEACWSVPGHNEYRFPSLAAALGARLLQGGFSPQFWQLYEPDRKPWTLDEVLQLARQPAGQRLCHPFYYPVSPAQLGC
;
A
#
# COMPACT_ATOMS: atom_id res chain seq x y z
N MET A 1 -15.88 -4.71 15.73
CA MET A 1 -14.77 -5.50 15.16
C MET A 1 -13.51 -4.66 15.24
N ALA A 2 -12.34 -5.29 15.34
CA ALA A 2 -11.06 -4.62 15.51
C ALA A 2 -10.36 -4.40 14.13
N PRO A 3 -9.28 -3.60 14.05
CA PRO A 3 -8.43 -3.53 12.88
C PRO A 3 -7.70 -4.86 12.62
N ALA A 4 -7.24 -5.06 11.39
CA ALA A 4 -6.29 -6.10 11.02
C ALA A 4 -5.22 -5.53 10.07
N LEU A 5 -4.11 -6.24 9.90
CA LEU A 5 -3.06 -5.90 8.95
C LEU A 5 -2.95 -6.98 7.89
N LEU A 6 -2.82 -6.58 6.64
CA LEU A 6 -2.44 -7.43 5.50
C LEU A 6 -0.99 -7.15 5.15
N PHE A 7 -0.10 -8.08 5.48
CA PHE A 7 1.30 -8.01 5.13
C PHE A 7 1.53 -8.65 3.76
N THR A 8 1.98 -7.85 2.79
CA THR A 8 2.20 -8.34 1.43
C THR A 8 3.69 -8.51 1.18
N PHE A 9 4.08 -9.66 0.62
CA PHE A 9 5.46 -10.02 0.42
C PHE A 9 5.66 -10.98 -0.75
N TYR A 10 6.85 -10.95 -1.37
CA TYR A 10 7.19 -11.80 -2.50
C TYR A 10 8.70 -12.08 -2.63
N ARG A 11 9.53 -11.39 -1.86
CA ARG A 11 11.00 -11.53 -1.88
C ARG A 11 11.63 -11.15 -0.54
N ASN A 12 12.93 -11.38 -0.37
CA ASN A 12 13.71 -10.97 0.81
C ASN A 12 13.16 -11.51 2.14
N ALA A 13 13.07 -12.83 2.27
CA ALA A 13 12.50 -13.51 3.44
C ALA A 13 13.02 -12.97 4.77
N HIS A 14 14.34 -12.74 4.89
CA HIS A 14 14.95 -12.19 6.11
C HIS A 14 14.44 -10.77 6.42
N THR A 15 14.34 -9.89 5.41
CA THR A 15 13.77 -8.53 5.62
C THR A 15 12.30 -8.61 6.04
N CYS A 16 11.51 -9.50 5.41
CA CYS A 16 10.10 -9.72 5.77
C CYS A 16 9.94 -10.19 7.21
N GLU A 17 10.77 -11.15 7.65
CA GLU A 17 10.76 -11.67 9.01
C GLU A 17 11.04 -10.56 10.04
N GLN A 18 12.11 -9.79 9.84
CA GLN A 18 12.47 -8.68 10.73
C GLN A 18 11.36 -7.60 10.73
N ARG A 19 10.74 -7.33 9.59
CA ARG A 19 9.62 -6.40 9.49
C ARG A 19 8.42 -6.85 10.31
N LEU A 20 8.07 -8.12 10.23
CA LEU A 20 6.97 -8.70 11.00
C LEU A 20 7.26 -8.71 12.51
N LEU A 21 8.49 -8.99 12.92
CA LEU A 21 8.89 -8.88 14.33
C LEU A 21 8.68 -7.46 14.86
N CYS A 22 9.09 -6.43 14.11
CA CYS A 22 8.84 -5.04 14.46
C CYS A 22 7.32 -4.73 14.51
N LEU A 23 6.55 -5.17 13.53
CA LEU A 23 5.11 -4.95 13.48
C LEU A 23 4.39 -5.60 14.66
N ARG A 24 4.76 -6.82 15.03
CA ARG A 24 4.23 -7.53 16.20
C ARG A 24 4.53 -6.80 17.50
N GLN A 25 5.76 -6.28 17.64
CA GLN A 25 6.16 -5.55 18.84
C GLN A 25 5.47 -4.20 18.97
N LEU A 26 5.37 -3.46 17.87
CA LEU A 26 4.68 -2.16 17.83
C LEU A 26 3.16 -2.29 17.99
N ASN A 27 2.59 -3.43 17.61
CA ASN A 27 1.13 -3.63 17.57
C ASN A 27 0.75 -4.96 18.23
N PRO A 28 0.93 -5.12 19.55
CA PRO A 28 0.65 -6.36 20.24
C PRO A 28 -0.84 -6.73 20.12
N GLY A 29 -1.10 -7.98 19.75
CA GLY A 29 -2.46 -8.51 19.59
C GLY A 29 -3.19 -8.12 18.30
N LEU A 30 -2.58 -7.31 17.42
CA LEU A 30 -3.15 -7.02 16.10
C LEU A 30 -3.10 -8.28 15.21
N PRO A 31 -4.23 -8.73 14.62
CA PRO A 31 -4.21 -9.80 13.64
C PRO A 31 -3.40 -9.37 12.41
N ILE A 32 -2.43 -10.22 11.98
CA ILE A 32 -1.60 -10.00 10.80
C ILE A 32 -1.79 -11.16 9.83
N HIS A 33 -2.42 -10.88 8.69
CA HIS A 33 -2.62 -11.84 7.62
C HIS A 33 -1.55 -11.65 6.55
N GLY A 34 -1.00 -12.74 6.02
CA GLY A 34 0.00 -12.70 4.95
C GLY A 34 -0.62 -12.85 3.57
N LEU A 35 -0.13 -12.07 2.62
CA LEU A 35 -0.41 -12.21 1.20
C LEU A 35 0.92 -12.39 0.45
N TYR A 36 1.21 -13.63 0.09
CA TYR A 36 2.39 -13.98 -0.70
C TYR A 36 2.06 -13.91 -2.19
N SER A 37 2.82 -13.13 -2.94
CA SER A 37 2.66 -12.97 -4.40
C SER A 37 3.94 -13.30 -5.19
N GLY A 38 4.90 -13.98 -4.56
CA GLY A 38 6.12 -14.47 -5.22
C GLY A 38 5.95 -15.83 -5.90
N GLU A 39 7.06 -16.37 -6.37
CA GLU A 39 7.11 -17.68 -7.00
C GLU A 39 6.70 -18.80 -6.03
N PRO A 40 5.75 -19.68 -6.40
CA PRO A 40 5.26 -20.74 -5.52
C PRO A 40 6.35 -21.66 -4.95
N THR A 41 7.40 -21.90 -5.72
CA THR A 41 8.53 -22.75 -5.34
C THR A 41 9.41 -22.11 -4.26
N GLN A 42 9.36 -20.80 -4.10
CA GLN A 42 10.14 -20.04 -3.12
C GLN A 42 9.38 -19.82 -1.80
N LEU A 43 8.11 -20.17 -1.71
CA LEU A 43 7.33 -19.97 -0.48
C LEU A 43 7.93 -20.72 0.74
N GLY A 44 8.65 -21.82 0.48
CA GLY A 44 9.38 -22.55 1.53
C GLY A 44 10.46 -21.72 2.24
N ASP A 45 11.08 -20.79 1.55
CA ASP A 45 12.13 -19.91 2.09
C ASP A 45 11.56 -18.90 3.11
N PHE A 46 10.24 -18.72 3.13
CA PHE A 46 9.51 -17.82 4.01
C PHE A 46 8.90 -18.51 5.26
N SER A 47 9.43 -19.64 5.68
CA SER A 47 8.90 -20.37 6.86
C SER A 47 8.86 -19.47 8.10
N GLY A 48 9.95 -18.77 8.44
CA GLY A 48 10.00 -17.83 9.57
C GLY A 48 9.00 -16.65 9.46
N VAL A 49 8.75 -16.19 8.24
CA VAL A 49 7.69 -15.18 7.97
C VAL A 49 6.31 -15.76 8.27
N ARG A 50 6.03 -16.98 7.81
CA ARG A 50 4.74 -17.63 7.98
C ARG A 50 4.41 -17.92 9.44
N ASP A 51 5.41 -18.26 10.24
CA ASP A 51 5.25 -18.53 11.68
C ASP A 51 4.85 -17.27 12.48
N LEU A 52 5.10 -16.09 11.91
CA LEU A 52 4.72 -14.79 12.49
C LEU A 52 3.34 -14.28 12.02
N LEU A 53 2.66 -14.99 11.13
CA LEU A 53 1.36 -14.61 10.57
C LEU A 53 0.22 -15.42 11.20
N ASP A 54 -0.95 -14.81 11.35
CA ASP A 54 -2.17 -15.51 11.78
C ASP A 54 -2.79 -16.36 10.66
N SER A 55 -2.54 -15.96 9.42
CA SER A 55 -2.88 -16.74 8.21
C SER A 55 -1.97 -16.31 7.07
N CYS A 56 -1.80 -17.17 6.06
CA CYS A 56 -1.03 -16.85 4.86
C CYS A 56 -1.79 -17.34 3.62
N TYR A 57 -2.09 -16.40 2.73
CA TYR A 57 -2.68 -16.68 1.42
C TYR A 57 -1.60 -16.59 0.36
N GLN A 58 -1.59 -17.53 -0.58
CA GLN A 58 -0.72 -17.54 -1.74
C GLN A 58 -1.50 -17.10 -2.98
N HIS A 59 -1.14 -15.93 -3.51
CA HIS A 59 -1.69 -15.46 -4.78
C HIS A 59 -1.18 -16.32 -5.94
N PRO A 60 -1.99 -16.62 -6.95
CA PRO A 60 -1.51 -17.25 -8.19
C PRO A 60 -0.34 -16.46 -8.80
N PRO A 61 0.67 -17.14 -9.36
CA PRO A 61 1.86 -16.47 -9.87
C PRO A 61 1.52 -15.47 -10.98
N GLN A 62 2.15 -14.30 -10.94
CA GLN A 62 2.05 -13.22 -11.91
C GLN A 62 3.43 -12.61 -12.15
N THR A 63 3.61 -11.89 -13.26
CA THR A 63 4.86 -11.17 -13.49
C THR A 63 5.01 -9.98 -12.51
N PRO A 64 6.24 -9.57 -12.18
CA PRO A 64 6.46 -8.40 -11.33
C PRO A 64 5.78 -7.13 -11.84
N GLU A 65 5.81 -6.90 -13.16
CA GLU A 65 5.18 -5.76 -13.82
C GLU A 65 3.66 -5.78 -13.62
N TRP A 66 3.04 -6.96 -13.79
CA TRP A 66 1.60 -7.12 -13.56
C TRP A 66 1.25 -6.84 -12.10
N LEU A 67 2.01 -7.40 -11.15
CA LEU A 67 1.79 -7.19 -9.72
C LEU A 67 1.90 -5.70 -9.35
N TRP A 68 2.86 -5.00 -9.92
CA TRP A 68 3.05 -3.57 -9.68
C TRP A 68 1.85 -2.74 -10.15
N SER A 69 1.33 -3.02 -11.35
CA SER A 69 0.20 -2.29 -11.92
C SER A 69 -1.16 -2.70 -11.34
N ASN A 70 -1.26 -3.90 -10.73
CA ASN A 70 -2.53 -4.51 -10.33
C ASN A 70 -2.57 -4.92 -8.84
N TYR A 71 -1.86 -4.18 -8.01
CA TYR A 71 -1.78 -4.50 -6.58
C TYR A 71 -3.14 -4.50 -5.88
N ASP A 72 -4.04 -3.63 -6.29
CA ASP A 72 -5.44 -3.58 -5.86
C ASP A 72 -6.23 -4.84 -6.23
N LEU A 73 -5.99 -5.43 -7.41
CA LEU A 73 -6.60 -6.70 -7.82
C LEU A 73 -6.07 -7.88 -7.00
N VAL A 74 -4.78 -7.84 -6.65
CA VAL A 74 -4.16 -8.84 -5.77
C VAL A 74 -4.83 -8.85 -4.39
N ILE A 75 -5.04 -7.66 -3.81
CA ILE A 75 -5.74 -7.49 -2.53
C ILE A 75 -7.20 -7.93 -2.64
N SER A 76 -7.87 -7.56 -3.74
CA SER A 76 -9.27 -7.92 -3.99
C SER A 76 -9.46 -9.43 -4.08
N ARG A 77 -8.53 -10.12 -4.73
CA ARG A 77 -8.55 -11.57 -4.83
C ARG A 77 -8.36 -12.21 -3.46
N TRP A 78 -7.38 -11.75 -2.70
CA TRP A 78 -7.21 -12.20 -1.32
C TRP A 78 -8.48 -12.00 -0.51
N PHE A 79 -9.12 -10.83 -0.62
CA PHE A 79 -10.34 -10.56 0.12
C PHE A 79 -11.46 -11.53 -0.27
N GLY A 80 -11.70 -11.73 -1.56
CA GLY A 80 -12.76 -12.62 -2.05
C GLY A 80 -12.56 -14.10 -1.69
N GLU A 81 -11.31 -14.58 -1.67
CA GLU A 81 -11.00 -16.00 -1.44
C GLU A 81 -10.70 -16.32 0.05
N ALA A 82 -10.16 -15.38 0.81
CA ALA A 82 -9.75 -15.60 2.20
C ALA A 82 -10.19 -14.49 3.16
N GLY A 83 -9.91 -13.23 2.82
CA GLY A 83 -10.05 -12.07 3.72
C GLY A 83 -11.48 -11.85 4.21
N GLN A 84 -12.50 -12.18 3.40
CA GLN A 84 -13.90 -12.08 3.80
C GLN A 84 -14.28 -12.94 5.00
N HIS A 85 -13.51 -13.97 5.30
CA HIS A 85 -13.73 -14.87 6.44
C HIS A 85 -13.04 -14.38 7.73
N HIS A 86 -12.16 -13.38 7.65
CA HIS A 86 -11.49 -12.81 8.80
C HIS A 86 -12.31 -11.65 9.39
N PRO A 87 -12.45 -11.56 10.73
CA PRO A 87 -13.21 -10.50 11.38
C PRO A 87 -12.38 -9.23 11.54
N PHE A 88 -12.65 -8.19 10.74
CA PHE A 88 -12.05 -6.86 10.89
C PHE A 88 -13.04 -5.76 10.49
N THR A 89 -12.86 -4.53 10.99
CA THR A 89 -13.60 -3.33 10.57
C THR A 89 -12.86 -2.62 9.44
N TYR A 90 -11.54 -2.53 9.56
CA TYR A 90 -10.66 -1.99 8.52
C TYR A 90 -9.34 -2.77 8.47
N LEU A 91 -8.73 -2.75 7.32
CA LEU A 91 -7.52 -3.47 6.98
C LEU A 91 -6.40 -2.47 6.68
N TRP A 92 -5.29 -2.54 7.39
CA TRP A 92 -4.06 -1.85 7.00
C TRP A 92 -3.30 -2.73 6.01
N VAL A 93 -3.10 -2.24 4.80
CA VAL A 93 -2.26 -2.90 3.79
C VAL A 93 -0.82 -2.45 3.99
N HIS A 94 0.10 -3.39 4.18
CA HIS A 94 1.49 -3.14 4.51
C HIS A 94 2.42 -3.95 3.61
N SER A 95 3.17 -3.26 2.74
CA SER A 95 4.17 -3.90 1.89
C SER A 95 5.43 -4.27 2.68
N TRP A 96 6.11 -5.32 2.26
CA TRP A 96 7.35 -5.83 2.87
C TRP A 96 8.47 -4.77 2.95
N ASP A 97 8.49 -3.81 2.03
CA ASP A 97 9.46 -2.72 1.94
C ASP A 97 8.98 -1.41 2.60
N LEU A 98 7.91 -1.48 3.36
CA LEU A 98 7.45 -0.39 4.22
C LEU A 98 8.02 -0.58 5.62
N LEU A 99 8.73 0.43 6.14
CA LEU A 99 9.22 0.45 7.51
C LEU A 99 8.30 1.33 8.36
N LEU A 100 7.73 0.75 9.42
CA LEU A 100 6.92 1.43 10.40
C LEU A 100 7.75 1.66 11.68
N LEU A 101 7.71 2.87 12.22
CA LEU A 101 8.48 3.27 13.41
C LEU A 101 7.61 3.56 14.63
N ASP A 102 6.28 3.54 14.46
CA ASP A 102 5.30 3.78 15.53
C ASP A 102 4.12 2.79 15.40
N PRO A 103 3.33 2.58 16.46
CA PRO A 103 2.11 1.79 16.39
C PRO A 103 1.14 2.31 15.32
N LEU A 104 0.46 1.40 14.63
CA LEU A 104 -0.53 1.75 13.60
C LEU A 104 -1.63 2.67 14.11
N ALA A 105 -2.01 2.56 15.38
CA ALA A 105 -3.01 3.41 16.01
C ALA A 105 -2.64 4.90 16.02
N HIS A 106 -1.36 5.26 15.90
CA HIS A 106 -0.92 6.65 15.79
C HIS A 106 -1.23 7.25 14.42
N PHE A 107 -1.31 6.42 13.37
CA PHE A 107 -1.59 6.86 12.00
C PHE A 107 -3.09 6.81 11.69
N VAL A 108 -3.80 5.88 12.33
CA VAL A 108 -5.23 5.63 12.07
C VAL A 108 -5.96 5.56 13.41
N PRO A 109 -6.47 6.70 13.91
CA PRO A 109 -7.17 6.72 15.20
C PRO A 109 -8.50 5.95 15.19
N GLY A 110 -9.03 5.66 14.00
CA GLY A 110 -10.23 4.88 13.77
C GLY A 110 -10.70 5.06 12.32
N LEU A 111 -11.29 4.03 11.75
CA LEU A 111 -11.84 4.07 10.39
C LEU A 111 -13.18 3.31 10.38
N ASP A 112 -14.19 3.91 9.75
CA ASP A 112 -15.45 3.24 9.48
C ASP A 112 -15.29 2.24 8.32
N SER A 113 -16.20 1.28 8.25
CA SER A 113 -16.11 0.20 7.25
C SER A 113 -16.30 0.67 5.80
N ASP A 114 -16.86 1.86 5.58
CA ASP A 114 -17.08 2.49 4.27
C ASP A 114 -16.02 3.56 3.92
N GLN A 115 -14.96 3.67 4.71
CA GLN A 115 -13.90 4.65 4.53
C GLN A 115 -12.63 4.02 3.95
N VAL A 116 -11.86 4.84 3.27
CA VAL A 116 -10.50 4.52 2.79
C VAL A 116 -9.58 5.67 3.14
N LEU A 117 -8.43 5.36 3.74
CA LEU A 117 -7.38 6.31 4.04
C LEU A 117 -6.19 6.02 3.13
N LEU A 118 -5.88 6.94 2.22
CA LEU A 118 -4.83 6.77 1.20
C LEU A 118 -3.76 7.86 1.30
N PRO A 119 -2.50 7.48 1.13
CA PRO A 119 -1.41 8.47 1.07
C PRO A 119 -1.44 9.21 -0.28
N GLY A 120 -1.17 10.52 -0.23
CA GLY A 120 -1.09 11.33 -1.45
C GLY A 120 -2.37 11.41 -2.28
N LEU A 121 -3.51 11.04 -1.71
CA LEU A 121 -4.82 11.08 -2.37
C LEU A 121 -5.15 12.49 -2.86
N ARG A 122 -5.54 12.61 -4.13
CA ARG A 122 -5.97 13.87 -4.73
C ARG A 122 -6.87 13.65 -5.94
N PRO A 123 -7.74 14.63 -6.28
CA PRO A 123 -8.45 14.63 -7.55
C PRO A 123 -7.46 14.71 -8.72
N LEU A 124 -7.68 13.91 -9.77
CA LEU A 124 -6.80 13.94 -10.94
C LEU A 124 -6.80 15.32 -11.63
N ALA A 125 -7.94 16.01 -11.66
CA ALA A 125 -8.04 17.38 -12.20
C ALA A 125 -7.22 18.44 -11.43
N ALA A 126 -6.81 18.15 -10.19
CA ALA A 126 -5.97 19.02 -9.38
C ALA A 126 -4.47 18.73 -9.58
N MET A 127 -4.14 17.80 -10.48
CA MET A 127 -2.76 17.42 -10.79
C MET A 127 -2.16 18.42 -11.78
N ASP A 128 -1.71 19.56 -11.28
CA ASP A 128 -0.74 20.37 -12.02
C ASP A 128 0.59 19.62 -11.98
N GLU A 129 1.16 19.33 -13.13
CA GLU A 129 2.45 18.63 -13.29
C GLU A 129 3.56 19.21 -12.42
N ARG A 130 3.51 20.52 -12.12
CA ARG A 130 4.46 21.24 -11.27
C ARG A 130 4.27 21.01 -9.76
N VAL A 131 3.10 20.61 -9.32
CA VAL A 131 2.80 20.36 -7.88
C VAL A 131 3.16 18.94 -7.47
N LEU A 132 3.30 18.04 -8.43
CA LEU A 132 3.46 16.61 -8.18
C LEU A 132 4.84 16.22 -7.67
N ASN A 133 5.82 17.08 -7.88
CA ASN A 133 7.16 16.78 -7.44
C ASN A 133 7.99 18.04 -7.10
N PRO A 134 7.82 18.61 -5.90
CA PRO A 134 8.65 19.74 -5.46
C PRO A 134 10.14 19.36 -5.30
N LEU A 135 10.49 18.08 -5.40
CA LEU A 135 11.86 17.57 -5.23
C LEU A 135 12.52 17.15 -6.56
N GLU A 136 11.80 17.09 -7.68
CA GLU A 136 12.39 16.79 -8.99
C GLU A 136 12.92 18.06 -9.64
N SER A 137 14.23 18.23 -9.56
CA SER A 137 14.96 19.24 -10.33
C SER A 137 15.08 18.91 -11.83
N SER A 138 14.67 17.71 -12.26
CA SER A 138 14.83 17.20 -13.63
C SER A 138 13.72 17.60 -14.60
N GLY A 139 12.61 18.13 -14.13
CA GLY A 139 11.50 18.56 -15.02
C GLY A 139 10.75 17.43 -15.72
N GLU A 140 11.09 16.17 -15.47
CA GLU A 140 10.35 15.01 -15.97
C GLU A 140 9.19 14.69 -15.01
N SER A 141 7.98 14.67 -15.55
CA SER A 141 6.78 14.33 -14.80
C SER A 141 6.85 12.86 -14.32
N ARG A 142 6.80 12.64 -13.03
CA ARG A 142 6.69 11.30 -12.43
C ARG A 142 5.45 10.54 -12.90
N TRP A 143 4.49 11.24 -13.43
CA TRP A 143 3.21 10.73 -13.92
C TRP A 143 3.19 10.60 -15.43
N SER A 144 4.30 10.11 -16.02
CA SER A 144 4.37 9.79 -17.45
C SER A 144 3.22 8.87 -17.88
N TRP A 145 2.69 8.04 -16.98
CA TRP A 145 1.58 7.15 -17.26
C TRP A 145 0.28 7.86 -17.66
N LEU A 146 0.08 9.15 -17.34
CA LEU A 146 -1.06 9.93 -17.87
C LEU A 146 -1.07 10.02 -19.40
N GLN A 147 0.09 9.86 -20.02
CA GLN A 147 0.24 9.88 -21.47
C GLN A 147 0.24 8.47 -22.08
N GLU A 148 0.20 7.44 -21.26
CA GLU A 148 0.22 6.05 -21.72
C GLU A 148 -1.14 5.63 -22.29
N PRO A 149 -1.14 4.75 -23.32
CA PRO A 149 -2.39 4.22 -23.89
C PRO A 149 -3.30 3.54 -22.85
N GLU A 150 -2.71 2.94 -21.83
CA GLU A 150 -3.44 2.30 -20.73
C GLU A 150 -4.28 3.29 -19.91
N PHE A 151 -3.72 4.45 -19.60
CA PHE A 151 -4.47 5.51 -18.92
C PHE A 151 -5.56 6.09 -19.84
N GLN A 152 -5.29 6.26 -21.12
CA GLN A 152 -6.30 6.73 -22.06
C GLN A 152 -7.49 5.74 -22.14
N ALA A 153 -7.20 4.44 -22.23
CA ALA A 153 -8.23 3.40 -22.23
C ALA A 153 -9.05 3.40 -20.92
N PHE A 154 -8.39 3.59 -19.78
CA PHE A 154 -9.07 3.76 -18.50
C PHE A 154 -9.96 5.00 -18.47
N SER A 155 -9.46 6.14 -18.93
CA SER A 155 -10.19 7.41 -18.95
C SER A 155 -11.44 7.33 -19.82
N ASP A 156 -11.36 6.68 -20.98
CA ASP A 156 -12.48 6.51 -21.89
C ASP A 156 -13.53 5.53 -21.29
N TYR A 157 -13.07 4.39 -20.75
CA TYR A 157 -13.92 3.47 -20.02
C TYR A 157 -14.62 4.18 -18.85
N TRP A 158 -13.89 5.02 -18.11
CA TRP A 158 -14.44 5.74 -16.95
C TRP A 158 -15.53 6.74 -17.32
N LYS A 159 -15.32 7.51 -18.39
CA LYS A 159 -16.32 8.44 -18.91
C LYS A 159 -17.62 7.75 -19.33
N GLU A 160 -17.48 6.57 -19.94
CA GLU A 160 -18.62 5.80 -20.42
C GLU A 160 -19.45 5.20 -19.28
N HIS A 161 -18.79 4.69 -18.22
CA HIS A 161 -19.45 3.86 -17.22
C HIS A 161 -19.76 4.59 -15.90
N TYR A 162 -18.96 5.57 -15.52
CA TYR A 162 -19.07 6.20 -14.20
C TYR A 162 -19.29 7.72 -14.27
N GLY A 163 -18.63 8.44 -15.15
CA GLY A 163 -18.77 9.88 -15.32
C GLY A 163 -18.44 10.74 -14.08
N SER A 164 -17.92 10.12 -13.02
CA SER A 164 -17.53 10.77 -11.77
C SER A 164 -16.09 11.28 -11.82
N PRO A 165 -15.67 12.17 -10.89
CA PRO A 165 -14.28 12.63 -10.82
C PRO A 165 -13.30 11.48 -10.67
N LEU A 166 -12.18 11.58 -11.39
CA LEU A 166 -11.05 10.69 -11.23
C LEU A 166 -10.19 11.10 -10.04
N TRP A 167 -9.70 10.10 -9.32
CA TRP A 167 -8.80 10.24 -8.19
C TRP A 167 -7.50 9.51 -8.48
N CYS A 168 -6.44 9.96 -7.82
CA CYS A 168 -5.17 9.25 -7.80
C CYS A 168 -4.57 9.26 -6.40
N GLU A 169 -3.72 8.30 -6.16
CA GLU A 169 -2.97 8.11 -4.93
C GLU A 169 -1.54 7.70 -5.23
N VAL A 170 -0.74 7.58 -4.21
CA VAL A 170 0.61 7.04 -4.31
C VAL A 170 0.66 5.76 -3.46
N SER A 171 0.40 4.61 -4.12
CA SER A 171 0.43 3.30 -3.48
C SER A 171 1.88 2.80 -3.27
N PRO A 172 2.21 1.87 -2.36
CA PRO A 172 1.55 0.57 -2.23
C PRO A 172 0.88 0.28 -0.88
N PHE A 173 0.37 1.23 -0.19
CA PHE A 173 -0.26 0.97 1.11
C PHE A 173 -1.41 1.94 1.37
N GLY A 174 -2.33 1.50 2.21
CA GLY A 174 -3.49 2.28 2.59
C GLY A 174 -4.26 1.57 3.69
N VAL A 175 -5.29 2.21 4.17
CA VAL A 175 -6.21 1.61 5.14
C VAL A 175 -7.59 1.52 4.53
N LEU A 176 -8.10 0.32 4.43
CA LEU A 176 -9.30 0.00 3.68
C LEU A 176 -10.40 -0.47 4.63
N GLY A 177 -11.52 0.21 4.63
CA GLY A 177 -12.70 -0.26 5.34
C GLY A 177 -13.23 -1.58 4.76
N ARG A 178 -13.75 -2.46 5.60
CA ARG A 178 -14.21 -3.80 5.19
C ARG A 178 -15.27 -3.75 4.08
N GLU A 179 -16.19 -2.82 4.17
CA GLU A 179 -17.26 -2.68 3.18
C GLU A 179 -16.71 -2.19 1.83
N VAL A 180 -15.65 -1.37 1.86
CA VAL A 180 -14.94 -0.97 0.65
C VAL A 180 -14.25 -2.16 0.02
N CYS A 181 -13.53 -2.98 0.79
CA CYS A 181 -12.93 -4.21 0.27
C CYS A 181 -13.95 -5.11 -0.41
N ARG A 182 -15.14 -5.28 0.19
CA ARG A 182 -16.21 -6.11 -0.35
C ARG A 182 -16.74 -5.57 -1.69
N ARG A 183 -17.15 -4.30 -1.73
CA ARG A 183 -17.71 -3.69 -2.95
C ARG A 183 -16.68 -3.63 -4.06
N TYR A 184 -15.44 -3.31 -3.71
CA TYR A 184 -14.35 -3.21 -4.67
C TYR A 184 -14.03 -4.58 -5.29
N ALA A 185 -13.92 -5.62 -4.48
CA ALA A 185 -13.64 -6.98 -4.95
C ALA A 185 -14.73 -7.54 -5.90
N GLU A 186 -15.96 -7.07 -5.77
CA GLU A 186 -17.07 -7.44 -6.66
C GLU A 186 -17.00 -6.71 -8.01
N ALA A 187 -16.44 -5.50 -8.08
CA ALA A 187 -16.55 -4.61 -9.23
C ALA A 187 -15.24 -4.42 -10.04
N CYS A 188 -14.07 -4.63 -9.44
CA CYS A 188 -12.79 -4.16 -10.01
C CYS A 188 -12.28 -4.93 -11.25
N TRP A 189 -12.76 -6.15 -11.48
CA TRP A 189 -12.18 -7.09 -12.44
C TRP A 189 -12.31 -6.67 -13.92
N SER A 190 -13.30 -5.89 -14.26
CA SER A 190 -13.54 -5.39 -15.62
C SER A 190 -12.99 -3.98 -15.86
N VAL A 191 -12.49 -3.31 -14.83
CA VAL A 191 -11.99 -1.93 -14.93
C VAL A 191 -10.50 -1.95 -15.33
N PRO A 192 -10.14 -1.41 -16.50
CA PRO A 192 -8.74 -1.34 -16.93
C PRO A 192 -7.91 -0.37 -16.07
N GLY A 193 -6.60 -0.31 -16.32
CA GLY A 193 -5.71 0.72 -15.81
C GLY A 193 -4.89 0.30 -14.59
N HIS A 194 -4.08 1.24 -14.11
CA HIS A 194 -3.14 1.06 -13.02
C HIS A 194 -3.80 1.28 -11.65
N ASN A 195 -3.36 0.57 -10.63
CA ASN A 195 -3.91 0.64 -9.27
C ASN A 195 -3.94 2.06 -8.69
N GLU A 196 -2.95 2.90 -8.96
CA GLU A 196 -2.83 4.25 -8.38
C GLU A 196 -3.96 5.21 -8.78
N TYR A 197 -4.65 4.96 -9.88
CA TYR A 197 -5.83 5.72 -10.28
C TYR A 197 -7.10 4.88 -10.35
N ARG A 198 -7.00 3.59 -10.68
CA ARG A 198 -8.15 2.69 -10.71
C ARG A 198 -8.77 2.51 -9.33
N PHE A 199 -7.94 2.18 -8.32
CA PHE A 199 -8.44 1.91 -6.97
C PHE A 199 -9.17 3.10 -6.37
N PRO A 200 -8.57 4.30 -6.20
CA PRO A 200 -9.25 5.41 -5.55
C PRO A 200 -10.47 5.89 -6.34
N SER A 201 -10.41 5.90 -7.67
CA SER A 201 -11.55 6.32 -8.50
C SER A 201 -12.73 5.35 -8.36
N LEU A 202 -12.49 4.04 -8.48
CA LEU A 202 -13.56 3.04 -8.38
C LEU A 202 -14.10 2.96 -6.96
N ALA A 203 -13.26 3.01 -5.93
CA ALA A 203 -13.72 3.05 -4.55
C ALA A 203 -14.68 4.23 -4.30
N ALA A 204 -14.32 5.43 -4.80
CA ALA A 204 -15.19 6.61 -4.71
C ALA A 204 -16.52 6.41 -5.46
N ALA A 205 -16.48 5.88 -6.69
CA ALA A 205 -17.68 5.60 -7.48
C ALA A 205 -18.60 4.56 -6.82
N LEU A 206 -18.04 3.63 -6.07
CA LEU A 206 -18.78 2.64 -5.28
C LEU A 206 -19.25 3.19 -3.91
N GLY A 207 -19.09 4.50 -3.66
CA GLY A 207 -19.59 5.18 -2.47
C GLY A 207 -18.65 5.13 -1.26
N ALA A 208 -17.37 4.82 -1.43
CA ALA A 208 -16.41 4.94 -0.36
C ALA A 208 -16.13 6.42 -0.01
N ARG A 209 -15.98 6.71 1.29
CA ARG A 209 -15.48 8.00 1.75
C ARG A 209 -13.95 7.99 1.71
N LEU A 210 -13.39 8.73 0.76
CA LEU A 210 -11.95 8.86 0.61
C LEU A 210 -11.39 9.86 1.62
N LEU A 211 -10.39 9.46 2.36
CA LEU A 211 -9.66 10.27 3.33
C LEU A 211 -8.20 10.36 2.91
N GLN A 212 -7.64 11.54 2.99
CA GLN A 212 -6.20 11.72 2.79
C GLN A 212 -5.46 11.24 4.04
N GLY A 213 -4.58 10.26 3.88
CA GLY A 213 -3.66 9.84 4.94
C GLY A 213 -2.65 10.95 5.23
N GLY A 214 -2.40 11.23 6.52
CA GLY A 214 -1.39 12.17 6.97
C GLY A 214 0.06 11.71 6.73
N PHE A 215 0.28 10.81 5.79
CA PHE A 215 1.58 10.33 5.36
C PHE A 215 2.23 11.42 4.50
N SER A 216 3.29 12.00 4.99
CA SER A 216 4.01 12.99 4.22
C SER A 216 4.73 12.33 3.04
N PRO A 217 4.61 12.86 1.82
CA PRO A 217 5.33 12.36 0.66
C PRO A 217 6.87 12.48 0.78
N GLN A 218 7.40 13.12 1.82
CA GLN A 218 8.85 13.28 2.02
C GLN A 218 9.62 11.95 2.18
N PHE A 219 8.95 10.88 2.60
CA PHE A 219 9.56 9.55 2.69
C PHE A 219 9.44 8.71 1.42
N TRP A 220 8.67 9.17 0.46
CA TRP A 220 8.69 8.59 -0.86
C TRP A 220 10.05 8.87 -1.45
N GLN A 221 10.90 7.88 -1.43
CA GLN A 221 12.06 7.89 -2.28
C GLN A 221 11.52 7.84 -3.70
N LEU A 222 11.51 9.00 -4.34
CA LEU A 222 11.34 9.10 -5.77
C LEU A 222 12.34 8.14 -6.38
N TYR A 223 11.90 7.32 -7.30
CA TYR A 223 12.72 6.38 -8.02
C TYR A 223 13.69 7.19 -8.90
N GLU A 224 14.71 7.73 -8.26
CA GLU A 224 15.87 8.30 -8.95
C GLU A 224 16.85 7.14 -9.11
N PRO A 225 17.20 6.73 -10.35
CA PRO A 225 18.10 5.61 -10.60
C PRO A 225 19.44 5.74 -9.86
N ASP A 226 19.87 6.97 -9.59
CA ASP A 226 21.16 7.30 -8.98
C ASP A 226 21.06 7.58 -7.47
N ARG A 227 19.88 7.55 -6.86
CA ARG A 227 19.71 7.82 -5.45
C ARG A 227 19.98 6.57 -4.62
N LYS A 228 20.90 6.69 -3.66
CA LYS A 228 21.15 5.60 -2.71
C LYS A 228 19.90 5.36 -1.87
N PRO A 229 19.54 4.08 -1.61
CA PRO A 229 18.49 3.76 -0.65
C PRO A 229 18.74 4.39 0.71
N TRP A 230 17.67 4.78 1.43
CA TRP A 230 17.77 5.27 2.79
C TRP A 230 18.52 4.29 3.68
N THR A 231 19.46 4.79 4.47
CA THR A 231 20.06 4.04 5.56
C THR A 231 19.17 4.08 6.81
N LEU A 232 19.34 3.13 7.71
CA LEU A 232 18.61 3.14 8.98
C LEU A 232 18.93 4.40 9.81
N ASP A 233 20.19 4.82 9.84
CA ASP A 233 20.59 6.02 10.60
C ASP A 233 19.90 7.28 10.08
N GLU A 234 19.81 7.45 8.76
CA GLU A 234 19.08 8.58 8.15
C GLU A 234 17.59 8.56 8.54
N VAL A 235 16.95 7.39 8.47
CA VAL A 235 15.54 7.24 8.84
C VAL A 235 15.32 7.54 10.32
N LEU A 236 16.17 7.01 11.21
CA LEU A 236 16.09 7.29 12.65
C LEU A 236 16.37 8.75 12.99
N GLN A 237 17.30 9.40 12.27
CA GLN A 237 17.57 10.82 12.44
C GLN A 237 16.34 11.68 12.05
N LEU A 238 15.71 11.38 10.92
CA LEU A 238 14.48 12.05 10.49
C LEU A 238 13.34 11.81 11.49
N ALA A 239 13.18 10.60 11.99
CA ALA A 239 12.16 10.25 12.96
C ALA A 239 12.29 10.99 14.31
N ARG A 240 13.49 11.40 14.69
CA ARG A 240 13.75 12.16 15.92
C ARG A 240 13.37 13.65 15.85
N GLN A 241 13.10 14.17 14.65
CA GLN A 241 12.65 15.55 14.51
C GLN A 241 11.23 15.74 15.10
N PRO A 242 10.87 16.92 15.61
CA PRO A 242 9.55 17.15 16.23
C PRO A 242 8.36 16.83 15.34
N ALA A 243 8.48 17.09 14.03
CA ALA A 243 7.50 16.70 13.02
C ALA A 243 7.96 15.46 12.24
N GLY A 244 8.79 14.64 12.87
CA GLY A 244 9.47 13.52 12.23
C GLY A 244 8.50 12.45 11.77
N GLN A 245 8.81 11.90 10.64
CA GLN A 245 7.99 10.87 10.04
C GLN A 245 8.28 9.50 10.67
N ARG A 246 7.24 8.72 10.77
CA ARG A 246 7.27 7.40 11.41
C ARG A 246 7.01 6.26 10.43
N LEU A 247 7.00 6.59 9.14
CA LEU A 247 6.75 5.65 8.05
C LEU A 247 7.76 5.92 6.93
N CYS A 248 8.47 4.89 6.45
CA CYS A 248 9.47 5.01 5.40
C CYS A 248 9.23 3.96 4.30
N HIS A 249 9.16 4.42 3.05
CA HIS A 249 8.99 3.57 1.87
C HIS A 249 9.69 4.18 0.64
N PRO A 250 10.38 3.37 -0.17
CA PRO A 250 10.76 1.99 0.11
C PRO A 250 11.94 1.89 1.08
N PHE A 251 11.96 0.86 1.91
CA PHE A 251 13.07 0.55 2.81
C PHE A 251 13.42 -0.95 2.72
N TYR A 252 14.55 -1.28 2.12
CA TYR A 252 14.89 -2.65 1.70
C TYR A 252 15.70 -3.46 2.71
N TYR A 253 16.21 -2.82 3.78
CA TYR A 253 17.10 -3.48 4.72
C TYR A 253 16.33 -4.17 5.85
N PRO A 254 16.85 -5.30 6.37
CA PRO A 254 16.34 -5.88 7.60
C PRO A 254 16.66 -4.95 8.78
N VAL A 255 15.71 -4.78 9.67
CA VAL A 255 15.83 -3.99 10.90
C VAL A 255 15.19 -4.78 12.01
N SER A 256 15.98 -5.08 13.04
CA SER A 256 15.46 -5.76 14.22
C SER A 256 14.72 -4.80 15.16
N PRO A 257 13.80 -5.29 15.98
CA PRO A 257 13.12 -4.47 16.99
C PRO A 257 14.10 -3.73 17.92
N ALA A 258 15.21 -4.38 18.32
CA ALA A 258 16.23 -3.76 19.17
C ALA A 258 16.89 -2.52 18.53
N GLN A 259 17.06 -2.50 17.20
CA GLN A 259 17.60 -1.33 16.49
C GLN A 259 16.62 -0.16 16.44
N LEU A 260 15.31 -0.43 16.53
CA LEU A 260 14.28 0.59 16.61
C LEU A 260 14.06 1.10 18.04
N GLY A 261 14.65 0.45 19.04
CA GLY A 261 14.44 0.79 20.46
C GLY A 261 13.08 0.33 20.98
N CYS A 262 12.50 -0.67 20.30
CA CYS A 262 11.26 -1.29 20.73
C CYS A 262 11.50 -2.36 21.79
#